data_8fb116efb3dac95eca3e461629e7d9ee
#
_entry.id   8fb116efb3dac95eca3e461629e7d9ee
#
_cell.length_a   1.000
_cell.length_b   1.000
_cell.length_c   1.000
_cell.angle_alpha   90.00
_cell.angle_beta   90.00
_cell.angle_gamma   90.00
#
_symmetry.space_group_name_H-M   'P 1'
#
loop_
_entity.id
_entity.type
_entity.pdbx_description
1 polymer ?
#
loop_
_entity_poly.entity_id
_entity_poly.type
_entity_poly.pdbx_seq_one_letter_code
_entity_poly.pdbx_strand_id
1 'polypeptide(L)' 'MNSSAEMDETEVLKVRIEVLKREHRDLDEAIHALHERGSADVLTLRRLKKQKLMLKDRIALLEDKLLPDIIA' A
#
# COMPACT_ATOMS: atom_id res chain seq x y z
N MET A 1 -29.37 11.15 -11.07
CA MET A 1 -28.53 10.60 -10.78
C MET A 1 -28.68 9.68 -9.83
N ASN A 2 -28.04 8.92 -9.68
CA ASN A 2 -28.21 7.95 -8.94
C ASN A 2 -27.08 7.73 -8.12
N SER A 3 -27.15 8.04 -6.92
CA SER A 3 -26.04 7.90 -6.05
C SER A 3 -25.67 6.45 -5.87
N SER A 4 -26.52 5.56 -6.22
CA SER A 4 -26.19 4.16 -6.05
C SER A 4 -25.12 3.74 -7.04
N ALA A 5 -24.88 4.52 -8.06
CA ALA A 5 -23.85 4.20 -9.00
C ALA A 5 -22.51 4.78 -8.57
N GLU A 6 -22.49 5.53 -7.51
CA GLU A 6 -21.28 6.18 -7.05
C GLU A 6 -20.87 5.62 -5.71
N MET A 7 -19.60 5.44 -5.53
CA MET A 7 -19.07 5.03 -4.25
C MET A 7 -18.95 6.26 -3.38
N ASP A 8 -19.28 6.13 -2.12
CA ASP A 8 -19.06 7.25 -1.23
C ASP A 8 -17.58 7.32 -0.88
N GLU A 9 -17.21 8.33 -0.17
CA GLU A 9 -15.82 8.59 0.15
C GLU A 9 -15.19 7.47 0.94
N THR A 10 -15.94 6.89 1.85
CA THR A 10 -15.45 5.80 2.66
C THR A 10 -15.14 4.58 1.80
N GLU A 11 -16.04 4.28 0.87
CA GLU A 11 -15.83 3.14 0.00
C GLU A 11 -14.61 3.34 -0.89
N VAL A 12 -14.42 4.55 -1.39
CA VAL A 12 -13.26 4.84 -2.22
C VAL A 12 -11.97 4.65 -1.42
N LEU A 13 -11.97 5.12 -0.19
CA LEU A 13 -10.79 4.96 0.66
C LEU A 13 -10.51 3.49 0.92
N LYS A 14 -11.53 2.71 1.18
CA LYS A 14 -11.33 1.29 1.43
C LYS A 14 -10.73 0.58 0.22
N VAL A 15 -11.23 0.90 -0.96
CA VAL A 15 -10.71 0.30 -2.17
C VAL A 15 -9.25 0.69 -2.38
N ARG A 16 -8.94 1.96 -2.17
CA ARG A 16 -7.57 2.41 -2.34
C ARG A 16 -6.63 1.72 -1.38
N ILE A 17 -7.06 1.58 -0.14
CA ILE A 17 -6.25 0.90 0.86
C ILE A 17 -5.98 -0.54 0.43
N GLU A 18 -7.01 -1.22 -0.08
CA GLU A 18 -6.83 -2.60 -0.50
C GLU A 18 -5.85 -2.72 -1.66
N VAL A 19 -5.95 -1.81 -2.62
CA VAL A 19 -5.03 -1.82 -3.75
C VAL A 19 -3.60 -1.59 -3.28
N LEU A 20 -3.40 -0.63 -2.40
CA LEU A 20 -2.07 -0.34 -1.91
C LEU A 20 -1.51 -1.49 -1.08
N LYS A 21 -2.36 -2.15 -0.32
CA LYS A 21 -1.90 -3.29 0.46
C LYS A 21 -1.46 -4.43 -0.45
N ARG A 22 -2.17 -4.62 -1.55
CA ARG A 22 -1.78 -5.64 -2.50
C ARG A 22 -0.43 -5.30 -3.14
N GLU A 23 -0.26 -4.03 -3.51
CA GLU A 23 1.01 -3.59 -4.08
C GLU A 23 2.14 -3.76 -3.09
N HIS A 24 1.88 -3.46 -1.83
CA HIS A 24 2.88 -3.63 -0.78
C HIS A 24 3.28 -5.10 -0.67
N ARG A 25 2.31 -5.99 -0.70
CA ARG A 25 2.58 -7.41 -0.61
C ARG A 25 3.37 -7.91 -1.82
N ASP A 26 3.01 -7.43 -3.02
CA ASP A 26 3.70 -7.82 -4.23
C ASP A 26 5.17 -7.38 -4.19
N LEU A 27 5.41 -6.16 -3.71
CA LEU A 27 6.77 -5.67 -3.58
C LEU A 27 7.55 -6.49 -2.57
N ASP A 28 6.92 -6.83 -1.46
CA ASP A 28 7.57 -7.61 -0.44
C ASP A 28 7.98 -8.97 -0.98
N GLU A 29 7.11 -9.59 -1.76
CA GLU A 29 7.42 -10.88 -2.38
C GLU A 29 8.54 -10.75 -3.39
N ALA A 30 8.54 -9.68 -4.17
CA ALA A 30 9.59 -9.46 -5.14
C ALA A 30 10.95 -9.29 -4.46
N ILE A 31 10.98 -8.51 -3.38
CA ILE A 31 12.20 -8.30 -2.62
C ILE A 31 12.70 -9.64 -2.07
N HIS A 32 11.79 -10.43 -1.55
CA HIS A 32 12.13 -11.72 -0.98
C HIS A 32 12.73 -12.64 -2.04
N ALA A 33 12.10 -12.70 -3.20
CA ALA A 33 12.55 -13.54 -4.28
C ALA A 33 13.93 -13.13 -4.78
N LEU A 34 14.16 -11.83 -4.90
CA LEU A 34 15.46 -11.35 -5.33
C LEU A 34 16.53 -11.67 -4.30
N HIS A 35 16.18 -11.54 -3.04
CA HIS A 35 17.11 -11.82 -1.97
C HIS A 35 17.50 -13.28 -1.97
N GLU A 36 16.56 -14.16 -2.20
CA GLU A 36 16.83 -15.59 -2.21
C GLU A 36 17.68 -16.02 -3.38
N ARG A 37 17.55 -15.35 -4.49
CA ARG A 37 18.39 -15.67 -5.64
C ARG A 37 19.81 -15.28 -5.42
N GLY A 38 20.05 -14.34 -4.55
CA GLY A 38 21.40 -13.88 -4.28
C GLY A 38 22.03 -13.12 -5.44
N SER A 39 21.21 -12.76 -6.42
CA SER A 39 21.73 -12.07 -7.59
C SER A 39 21.25 -10.64 -7.71
N ALA A 40 20.54 -10.17 -6.73
CA ALA A 40 19.97 -8.84 -6.82
C ALA A 40 21.02 -7.78 -6.59
N ASP A 41 20.96 -6.77 -7.41
CA ASP A 41 21.77 -5.60 -7.27
C ASP A 41 21.35 -4.85 -6.00
N VAL A 42 22.31 -4.37 -5.28
CA VAL A 42 22.06 -3.65 -4.04
C VAL A 42 21.19 -2.42 -4.29
N LEU A 43 21.45 -1.72 -5.39
CA LEU A 43 20.67 -0.53 -5.70
C LEU A 43 19.23 -0.88 -6.00
N THR A 44 19.00 -1.98 -6.69
CA THR A 44 17.66 -2.42 -7.00
C THR A 44 16.92 -2.76 -5.71
N LEU A 45 17.56 -3.48 -4.81
CA LEU A 45 16.95 -3.82 -3.55
C LEU A 45 16.61 -2.59 -2.72
N ARG A 46 17.51 -1.63 -2.69
CA ARG A 46 17.27 -0.40 -1.96
C ARG A 46 16.08 0.35 -2.52
N ARG A 47 15.99 0.39 -3.84
CA ARG A 47 14.88 1.11 -4.47
C ARG A 47 13.56 0.43 -4.16
N LEU A 48 13.53 -0.90 -4.24
CA LEU A 48 12.31 -1.63 -3.95
C LEU A 48 11.90 -1.48 -2.49
N LYS A 49 12.86 -1.51 -1.59
CA LYS A 49 12.55 -1.32 -0.17
C LYS A 49 12.02 0.07 0.10
N LYS A 50 12.57 1.06 -0.57
CA LYS A 50 12.09 2.41 -0.42
C LYS A 50 10.65 2.54 -0.91
N GLN A 51 10.35 1.92 -2.05
CA GLN A 51 9.00 1.92 -2.57
C GLN A 51 8.03 1.24 -1.60
N LYS A 52 8.48 0.16 -0.98
CA LYS A 52 7.65 -0.53 -0.02
C LYS A 52 7.33 0.35 1.18
N LEU A 53 8.32 1.09 1.66
CA LEU A 53 8.10 2.01 2.77
C LEU A 53 7.16 3.13 2.40
N MET A 54 7.26 3.64 1.18
CA MET A 54 6.37 4.69 0.73
C MET A 54 4.93 4.19 0.65
N LEU A 55 4.75 2.95 0.21
CA LEU A 55 3.41 2.38 0.19
C LEU A 55 2.86 2.22 1.59
N LYS A 56 3.68 1.79 2.51
CA LYS A 56 3.26 1.62 3.88
C LYS A 56 2.82 2.95 4.48
N ASP A 57 3.58 4.01 4.22
CA ASP A 57 3.23 5.32 4.70
C ASP A 57 1.91 5.80 4.13
N ARG A 58 1.70 5.53 2.84
CA ARG A 58 0.48 5.95 2.20
C ARG A 58 -0.73 5.19 2.74
N ILE A 59 -0.55 3.91 2.98
CA ILE A 59 -1.61 3.10 3.59
C ILE A 59 -1.97 3.68 4.95
N ALA A 60 -0.97 4.01 5.75
CA ALA A 60 -1.21 4.55 7.08
C ALA A 60 -1.98 5.87 7.01
N LEU A 61 -1.64 6.72 6.06
CA LEU A 61 -2.34 7.98 5.89
C LEU A 61 -3.80 7.77 5.54
N LEU A 62 -4.07 6.83 4.64
CA LEU A 62 -5.43 6.58 4.24
C LEU A 62 -6.23 5.91 5.36
N GLU A 63 -5.58 5.05 6.10
CA GLU A 63 -6.26 4.43 7.24
C GLU A 63 -6.60 5.45 8.31
N ASP A 64 -5.75 6.42 8.50
CA ASP A 64 -6.04 7.50 9.41
C ASP A 64 -7.26 8.30 8.98
N LYS A 65 -7.40 8.52 7.69
CA LYS A 65 -8.56 9.22 7.19
C LYS A 65 -9.82 8.41 7.36
N LEU A 66 -9.69 7.10 7.25
CA LEU A 66 -10.84 6.24 7.37
C LEU A 66 -11.32 6.12 8.81
N LEU A 67 -10.40 6.11 9.75
CA LEU A 67 -10.70 5.95 11.16
C LEU A 67 -10.12 7.09 11.97
N PRO A 68 -10.54 8.30 11.74
CA PRO A 68 -9.94 9.44 12.45
C PRO A 68 -10.35 9.45 13.89
N ASP A 69 -9.50 9.87 14.69
CA ASP A 69 -9.87 10.18 16.01
C ASP A 69 -10.48 9.13 16.80
N ILE A 70 -10.07 7.97 16.62
CA ILE A 70 -10.56 6.94 17.42
C ILE A 70 -10.14 7.03 18.81
N ILE A 71 -9.05 7.60 19.06
CA ILE A 71 -8.58 7.65 20.36
C ILE A 71 -9.08 8.81 21.03
N ALA A 72 -9.68 8.68 22.03
CA ALA A 72 -10.23 9.80 22.73
C ALA A 72 -9.25 10.34 23.73
#